data_e8c25029f53f429b299339fa1bd7f103
#
_entry.id   e8c25029f53f429b299339fa1bd7f103
#
_cell.length_a   1.000
_cell.length_b   1.000
_cell.length_c   1.000
_cell.angle_alpha   90.00
_cell.angle_beta   90.00
_cell.angle_gamma   90.00
#
_symmetry.space_group_name_H-M   'P 1'
#
loop_
_entity.id
_entity.type
_entity.pdbx_description
1 polymer ?
#
loop_
_entity_poly.entity_id
_entity_poly.type
_entity_poly.pdbx_seq_one_letter_code
_entity_poly.pdbx_strand_id
1 'polypeptide(L)'
;MVSQRSASLDDVFHALADPTRRAMLRTLSAGPRNIRELAEPFNMTFVAASKHVRVLESAGLLRRKVEGRSHYCRLNPKPLAGAHAWLAFYEQFWTERLDALEALLNAEDATATPRPRKKGNRNEDK
;
A
#
# COMPACT_ATOMS: atom_id res chain seq x y z
N MET A 1 -5.46 6.04 28.09
CA MET A 1 -5.44 5.93 27.48
C MET A 1 -6.10 6.39 26.64
N VAL A 2 -6.13 6.50 26.02
CA VAL A 2 -6.75 7.02 25.21
C VAL A 2 -7.32 6.26 24.28
N SER A 3 -8.38 5.94 24.31
CA SER A 3 -9.03 5.07 23.45
C SER A 3 -9.40 5.71 22.20
N GLN A 4 -9.43 6.94 22.14
CA GLN A 4 -9.77 7.55 20.99
C GLN A 4 -8.66 8.02 20.19
N ARG A 5 -7.52 7.66 20.42
CA ARG A 5 -6.41 8.12 19.68
C ARG A 5 -6.43 7.68 18.27
N SER A 6 -5.85 8.41 17.40
CA SER A 6 -5.72 7.99 16.05
C SER A 6 -4.79 6.82 15.97
N ALA A 7 -4.86 6.11 14.89
CA ALA A 7 -4.00 4.96 14.71
C ALA A 7 -2.56 5.38 14.76
N SER A 8 -1.76 4.63 15.45
CA SER A 8 -0.35 4.93 15.56
C SER A 8 0.37 4.49 14.31
N LEU A 9 1.53 5.05 14.11
CA LEU A 9 2.37 4.68 12.99
C LEU A 9 2.73 3.21 13.08
N ASP A 10 2.98 2.72 14.29
CA ASP A 10 3.31 1.31 14.47
C ASP A 10 2.16 0.41 14.04
N ASP A 11 0.94 0.80 14.36
CA ASP A 11 -0.23 0.01 13.96
C ASP A 11 -0.36 -0.04 12.45
N VAL A 12 -0.10 1.08 11.80
CA VAL A 12 -0.19 1.12 10.35
C VAL A 12 0.85 0.21 9.73
N PHE A 13 2.10 0.30 10.18
CA PHE A 13 3.13 -0.54 9.62
C PHE A 13 2.89 -2.03 9.92
N HIS A 14 2.38 -2.32 11.11
CA HIS A 14 2.05 -3.69 11.43
C HIS A 14 0.99 -4.23 10.47
N ALA A 15 -0.05 -3.45 10.22
CA ALA A 15 -1.11 -3.89 9.32
C ALA A 15 -0.58 -4.09 7.91
N LEU A 16 0.34 -3.23 7.48
CA LEU A 16 0.88 -3.33 6.13
C LEU A 16 1.98 -4.37 6.00
N ALA A 17 2.38 -5.00 7.09
CA ALA A 17 3.46 -5.97 7.04
C ALA A 17 3.04 -7.31 6.43
N ASP A 18 1.79 -7.48 6.13
CA ASP A 18 1.28 -8.73 5.57
C ASP A 18 0.84 -8.52 4.11
N PRO A 19 1.30 -9.35 3.18
CA PRO A 19 0.96 -9.13 1.77
C PRO A 19 -0.53 -9.28 1.46
N THR A 20 -1.22 -10.17 2.17
CA THR A 20 -2.65 -10.30 1.95
C THR A 20 -3.37 -9.04 2.35
N ARG A 21 -3.00 -8.45 3.47
CA ARG A 21 -3.64 -7.22 3.90
C ARG A 21 -3.33 -6.08 2.95
N ARG A 22 -2.11 -6.00 2.42
CA ARG A 22 -1.79 -4.97 1.43
C ARG A 22 -2.64 -5.14 0.17
N ALA A 23 -2.86 -6.40 -0.24
CA ALA A 23 -3.66 -6.66 -1.42
C ALA A 23 -5.13 -6.31 -1.17
N MET A 24 -5.62 -6.58 0.04
CA MET A 24 -6.98 -6.20 0.38
C MET A 24 -7.17 -4.69 0.33
N LEU A 25 -6.21 -3.93 0.83
CA LEU A 25 -6.31 -2.49 0.77
C LEU A 25 -6.28 -1.99 -0.66
N ARG A 26 -5.48 -2.62 -1.49
CA ARG A 26 -5.45 -2.23 -2.90
C ARG A 26 -6.80 -2.47 -3.54
N THR A 27 -7.44 -3.57 -3.23
CA THR A 27 -8.78 -3.83 -3.74
C THR A 27 -9.75 -2.77 -3.26
N LEU A 28 -9.66 -2.38 -1.99
CA LEU A 28 -10.57 -1.39 -1.44
C LEU A 28 -10.34 -0.01 -2.03
N SER A 29 -9.18 0.24 -2.61
CA SER A 29 -8.94 1.54 -3.24
C SER A 29 -9.82 1.72 -4.46
N ALA A 30 -10.36 0.64 -5.00
CA ALA A 30 -11.25 0.73 -6.15
C ALA A 30 -12.71 0.88 -5.73
N GLY A 31 -13.01 0.69 -4.46
CA GLY A 31 -14.37 0.85 -3.96
C GLY A 31 -14.66 -0.12 -2.83
N PRO A 32 -15.78 0.07 -2.14
CA PRO A 32 -16.11 -0.79 -1.01
C PRO A 32 -16.34 -2.23 -1.43
N ARG A 33 -16.03 -3.14 -0.52
CA ARG A 33 -16.22 -4.57 -0.73
C ARG A 33 -16.69 -5.19 0.57
N ASN A 34 -17.49 -6.25 0.47
CA ASN A 34 -17.80 -6.98 1.68
C ASN A 34 -16.65 -7.97 1.95
N ILE A 35 -16.67 -8.59 3.12
CA ILE A 35 -15.55 -9.43 3.52
C ILE A 35 -15.41 -10.65 2.62
N ARG A 36 -16.53 -11.21 2.15
CA ARG A 36 -16.43 -12.35 1.27
C ARG A 36 -15.75 -12.00 -0.03
N GLU A 37 -16.05 -10.82 -0.55
CA GLU A 37 -15.42 -10.37 -1.77
C GLU A 37 -13.93 -10.15 -1.58
N LEU A 38 -13.55 -9.66 -0.40
CA LEU A 38 -12.14 -9.47 -0.11
C LEU A 38 -11.39 -10.80 0.02
N ALA A 39 -12.08 -11.82 0.50
CA ALA A 39 -11.45 -13.12 0.69
C ALA A 39 -11.29 -13.91 -0.59
N GLU A 40 -12.16 -13.67 -1.53
CA GLU A 40 -12.24 -14.51 -2.71
C GLU A 40 -10.95 -14.72 -3.46
N PRO A 41 -10.17 -13.69 -3.76
CA PRO A 41 -8.95 -13.90 -4.53
C PRO A 41 -7.87 -14.70 -3.82
N PHE A 42 -8.01 -14.91 -2.50
CA PHE A 42 -6.96 -15.51 -1.73
C PHE A 42 -7.24 -16.95 -1.31
N ASN A 43 -8.37 -17.45 -1.71
CA ASN A 43 -8.73 -18.81 -1.38
C ASN A 43 -8.61 -19.07 0.12
N MET A 44 -9.11 -18.18 0.93
CA MET A 44 -9.07 -18.30 2.38
C MET A 44 -10.47 -18.31 2.94
N THR A 45 -10.60 -18.78 4.15
CA THR A 45 -11.90 -18.84 4.80
C THR A 45 -12.38 -17.45 5.17
N PHE A 46 -13.67 -17.34 5.38
CA PHE A 46 -14.27 -16.11 5.85
C PHE A 46 -13.66 -15.71 7.21
N VAL A 47 -13.39 -16.69 8.06
CA VAL A 47 -12.81 -16.40 9.37
C VAL A 47 -11.42 -15.80 9.23
N ALA A 48 -10.60 -16.35 8.35
CA ALA A 48 -9.26 -15.84 8.13
C ALA A 48 -9.31 -14.42 7.55
N ALA A 49 -10.22 -14.21 6.60
CA ALA A 49 -10.38 -12.90 6.01
C ALA A 49 -10.84 -11.89 7.05
N SER A 50 -11.74 -12.32 7.94
CA SER A 50 -12.24 -11.44 8.99
C SER A 50 -11.13 -11.00 9.93
N LYS A 51 -10.16 -11.88 10.18
CA LYS A 51 -9.05 -11.53 11.04
C LYS A 51 -8.17 -10.46 10.38
N HIS A 52 -7.92 -10.61 9.09
CA HIS A 52 -7.15 -9.59 8.37
C HIS A 52 -7.91 -8.26 8.36
N VAL A 53 -9.21 -8.32 8.13
CA VAL A 53 -10.02 -7.10 8.13
C VAL A 53 -9.95 -6.42 9.48
N ARG A 54 -9.99 -7.21 10.56
CA ARG A 54 -9.95 -6.65 11.90
C ARG A 54 -8.61 -5.93 12.17
N VAL A 55 -7.52 -6.49 11.68
CA VAL A 55 -6.22 -5.85 11.85
C VAL A 55 -6.18 -4.52 11.10
N LEU A 56 -6.70 -4.51 9.87
CA LEU A 56 -6.75 -3.28 9.09
C LEU A 56 -7.66 -2.24 9.75
N GLU A 57 -8.75 -2.71 10.29
CA GLU A 57 -9.69 -1.82 10.94
C GLU A 57 -9.08 -1.21 12.20
N SER A 58 -8.38 -2.03 12.99
CA SER A 58 -7.73 -1.54 14.20
C SER A 58 -6.65 -0.53 13.90
N ALA A 59 -6.03 -0.61 12.76
CA ALA A 59 -5.02 0.35 12.35
C ALA A 59 -5.64 1.60 11.73
N GLY A 60 -6.97 1.64 11.63
CA GLY A 60 -7.65 2.80 11.08
C GLY A 60 -7.64 2.86 9.57
N LEU A 61 -7.12 1.82 8.90
CA LEU A 61 -6.99 1.83 7.45
C LEU A 61 -8.27 1.42 6.75
N LEU A 62 -9.18 0.84 7.47
CA LEU A 62 -10.41 0.31 6.93
C LEU A 62 -11.55 0.70 7.85
N ARG A 63 -12.66 1.11 7.29
CA ARG A 63 -13.86 1.38 8.04
C ARG A 63 -14.91 0.40 7.60
N ARG A 64 -15.68 -0.08 8.55
CA ARG A 64 -16.68 -1.08 8.28
C ARG A 64 -18.07 -0.49 8.46
N LYS A 65 -18.96 -0.84 7.54
CA LYS A 65 -20.34 -0.43 7.65
C LYS A 65 -21.19 -1.66 7.51
N VAL A 66 -22.11 -1.84 8.44
CA VAL A 66 -23.00 -2.99 8.41
C VAL A 66 -24.28 -2.59 7.70
N GLU A 67 -24.64 -3.36 6.69
CA GLU A 67 -25.87 -3.14 5.98
C GLU A 67 -26.57 -4.48 5.89
N GLY A 68 -27.64 -4.65 6.65
CA GLY A 68 -28.30 -5.94 6.75
C GLY A 68 -27.37 -6.92 7.39
N ARG A 69 -27.06 -8.00 6.69
CA ARG A 69 -26.16 -8.99 7.21
C ARG A 69 -24.76 -8.84 6.64
N SER A 70 -24.56 -7.86 5.81
CA SER A 70 -23.27 -7.70 5.17
C SER A 70 -22.45 -6.64 5.85
N HIS A 71 -21.15 -6.91 5.94
CA HIS A 71 -20.21 -5.95 6.48
C HIS A 71 -19.40 -5.45 5.31
N TYR A 72 -19.65 -4.20 4.93
CA TYR A 72 -18.94 -3.58 3.84
C TYR A 72 -17.76 -2.81 4.37
N CYS A 73 -16.64 -3.02 3.74
CA CYS A 73 -15.39 -2.40 4.14
C CYS A 73 -15.02 -1.35 3.11
N ARG A 74 -14.52 -0.22 3.58
CA ARG A 74 -14.02 0.79 2.69
C ARG A 74 -12.67 1.27 3.17
N LEU A 75 -11.86 1.70 2.26
CA LEU A 75 -10.54 2.22 2.58
C LEU A 75 -10.66 3.54 3.33
N ASN A 76 -9.89 3.69 4.36
CA ASN A 76 -9.70 4.98 5.00
C ASN A 76 -8.24 5.34 4.80
N PRO A 77 -7.91 6.19 3.84
CA PRO A 77 -6.51 6.47 3.53
C PRO A 77 -5.81 7.38 4.51
N LYS A 78 -6.54 7.97 5.45
CA LYS A 78 -5.96 8.96 6.32
C LYS A 78 -4.73 8.49 7.08
N PRO A 79 -4.73 7.31 7.70
CA PRO A 79 -3.52 6.90 8.42
C PRO A 79 -2.34 6.64 7.49
N LEU A 80 -2.58 6.41 6.20
CA LEU A 80 -1.49 6.23 5.27
C LEU A 80 -0.70 7.51 5.09
N ALA A 81 -1.33 8.66 5.32
CA ALA A 81 -0.63 9.93 5.18
C ALA A 81 0.50 10.04 6.19
N GLY A 82 0.30 9.53 7.42
CA GLY A 82 1.36 9.54 8.41
C GLY A 82 2.52 8.64 8.03
N ALA A 83 2.20 7.45 7.49
CA ALA A 83 3.25 6.55 7.03
C ALA A 83 4.00 7.15 5.87
N HIS A 84 3.29 7.78 4.96
CA HIS A 84 3.90 8.43 3.82
C HIS A 84 4.83 9.55 4.28
N ALA A 85 4.38 10.35 5.22
CA ALA A 85 5.19 11.45 5.73
C ALA A 85 6.47 10.94 6.38
N TRP A 86 6.37 9.84 7.13
CA TRP A 86 7.54 9.26 7.77
C TRP A 86 8.53 8.76 6.72
N LEU A 87 8.02 8.08 5.69
CA LEU A 87 8.87 7.56 4.64
C LEU A 87 9.45 8.67 3.78
N ALA A 88 8.72 9.77 3.63
CA ALA A 88 9.17 10.87 2.78
C ALA A 88 10.48 11.46 3.26
N PHE A 89 10.74 11.40 4.57
CA PHE A 89 12.00 11.88 5.10
C PHE A 89 13.16 11.13 4.45
N TYR A 90 12.98 9.85 4.17
CA TYR A 90 14.04 9.02 3.59
C TYR A 90 14.08 9.07 2.08
N GLU A 91 13.09 9.68 1.48
CA GLU A 91 12.99 9.73 0.05
C GLU A 91 14.20 10.40 -0.58
N GLN A 92 14.72 11.44 0.07
CA GLN A 92 15.89 12.11 -0.45
C GLN A 92 17.08 11.17 -0.60
N PHE A 93 17.19 10.19 0.29
CA PHE A 93 18.30 9.24 0.21
C PHE A 93 18.15 8.30 -0.97
N TRP A 94 16.93 7.87 -1.20
CA TRP A 94 16.66 7.00 -2.34
C TRP A 94 16.86 7.74 -3.64
N THR A 95 16.34 8.95 -3.72
CA THR A 95 16.39 9.72 -4.93
C THR A 95 17.83 10.02 -5.30
N GLU A 96 18.65 10.44 -4.35
CA GLU A 96 20.03 10.72 -4.63
C GLU A 96 20.77 9.48 -5.09
N ARG A 97 20.52 8.35 -4.40
CA ARG A 97 21.18 7.14 -4.79
C ARG A 97 20.77 6.68 -6.15
N LEU A 98 19.50 6.75 -6.43
CA LEU A 98 18.99 6.32 -7.72
C LEU A 98 19.45 7.24 -8.83
N ASP A 99 19.52 8.55 -8.55
CA ASP A 99 20.02 9.50 -9.53
C ASP A 99 21.49 9.23 -9.81
N ALA A 100 22.25 8.92 -8.78
CA ALA A 100 23.66 8.62 -8.96
C ALA A 100 23.85 7.35 -9.78
N LEU A 101 23.03 6.34 -9.52
CA LEU A 101 23.11 5.11 -10.27
C LEU A 101 22.74 5.34 -11.72
N GLU A 102 21.69 6.11 -11.94
CA GLU A 102 21.26 6.41 -13.28
C GLU A 102 22.36 7.18 -14.05
N ALA A 103 23.00 8.12 -13.38
CA ALA A 103 24.08 8.88 -13.99
C ALA A 103 25.23 7.97 -14.38
N LEU A 104 25.54 6.99 -13.53
CA LEU A 104 26.60 6.05 -13.84
C LEU A 104 26.23 5.18 -15.04
N LEU A 105 25.00 4.72 -15.09
CA LEU A 105 24.55 3.89 -16.18
C LEU A 105 24.54 4.68 -17.49
N ASN A 106 24.13 5.93 -17.43
CA ASN A 106 24.12 6.76 -18.61
C ASN A 106 25.54 7.03 -19.11
N ALA A 107 26.47 7.20 -18.18
CA ALA A 107 27.86 7.40 -18.57
C ALA A 107 28.41 6.17 -19.25
N GLU A 108 28.06 4.98 -18.76
CA GLU A 108 28.49 3.76 -19.39
C GLU A 108 27.87 3.60 -20.76
N ASP A 109 26.61 3.94 -20.89
CA ASP A 109 25.96 3.87 -22.18
C ASP A 109 26.61 4.81 -23.17
N ALA A 110 27.03 5.98 -22.71
CA ALA A 110 27.66 6.94 -23.59
C ALA A 110 28.99 6.44 -24.12
N THR A 111 29.67 5.58 -23.34
CA THR A 111 30.95 5.06 -23.78
C THR A 111 30.78 3.70 -24.44
N ALA A 112 29.61 3.12 -24.38
CA ALA A 112 29.39 1.81 -24.95
C ALA A 112 28.80 1.96 -26.34
N THR A 113 28.66 0.82 -27.02
CA THR A 113 28.02 0.82 -28.32
C THR A 113 26.58 1.25 -28.15
N PRO A 114 26.13 2.20 -28.94
CA PRO A 114 24.76 2.67 -28.79
C PRO A 114 23.76 1.57 -29.05
N ARG A 115 22.69 1.58 -28.36
CA ARG A 115 21.62 0.65 -28.59
C ARG A 115 20.33 1.37 -28.33
N PRO A 116 19.25 0.87 -28.89
CA PRO A 116 17.95 1.54 -28.75
C PRO A 116 17.51 1.58 -27.32
N ARG A 117 17.01 2.69 -26.86
CA ARG A 117 16.49 2.79 -25.54
C ARG A 117 15.05 2.63 -25.57
N LYS A 118 14.53 1.94 -24.59
CA LYS A 118 13.18 1.80 -24.51
C LYS A 118 12.67 3.02 -23.95
N LYS A 119 11.82 3.65 -24.45
CA LYS A 119 11.32 4.76 -23.91
C LYS A 119 10.49 4.48 -22.88
N GLY A 120 10.37 4.47 -22.15
CA GLY A 120 9.72 4.01 -21.22
C GLY A 120 8.74 4.39 -20.69
N ASN A 121 8.53 4.30 -20.82
CA ASN A 121 7.89 4.35 -20.38
C ASN A 121 7.62 4.69 -19.32
N ARG A 122 7.71 4.91 -19.05
CA ARG A 122 7.64 5.20 -18.06
C ARG A 122 6.73 5.73 -17.46
N ASN A 123 6.40 5.80 -17.77
CA ASN A 123 5.56 6.26 -17.23
C ASN A 123 4.68 6.40 -16.78
N GLU A 124 4.56 6.21 -17.06
CA GLU A 124 3.79 6.36 -16.77
C GLU A 124 3.13 6.42 -15.94
N ASP A 125 3.13 6.31 -16.07
CA ASP A 125 2.43 6.42 -15.37
C ASP A 125 1.81 6.45 -14.57
N LYS A 126 1.73 6.45 -14.67
CA LYS A 126 1.07 6.62 -14.05
C LYS A 126 0.61 6.55 -13.54
#